data_47ce06e7375a719166f6c570a82081fe
#
_entry.id   47ce06e7375a719166f6c570a82081fe
#
_cell.length_a   1.000
_cell.length_b   1.000
_cell.length_c   1.000
_cell.angle_alpha   90.00
_cell.angle_beta   90.00
_cell.angle_gamma   90.00
#
_symmetry.space_group_name_H-M   'P 1'
#
loop_
_entity.id
_entity.type
_entity.pdbx_description
1 polymer ?
#
loop_
_entity_poly.entity_id
_entity_poly.type
_entity_poly.pdbx_seq_one_letter_code
_entity_poly.pdbx_strand_id
1 'polypeptide(L)'
;AELDNNLESEMRLRYTLAGVHRDDVNFYINGMAARDFASQGQTRSAALALKLSEAEIIRRKNKTCPVVILDDILSELDQTRRNFVINNIDKSQVFITCCNMDDLSALQGGRCWHAENGVFTEG
;
A
#
# COMPACT_ATOMS: atom_id res chain seq x y z
N ALA A 1 -30.02 -11.77 1.98
CA ALA A 1 -30.90 -12.05 0.82
C ALA A 1 -30.15 -12.79 -0.31
N GLU A 2 -29.04 -12.23 -0.85
CA GLU A 2 -28.28 -12.92 -1.92
C GLU A 2 -27.45 -14.10 -1.40
N LEU A 3 -26.89 -13.98 -0.20
CA LEU A 3 -26.13 -15.04 0.46
C LEU A 3 -26.98 -16.26 0.78
N ASP A 4 -28.23 -16.08 1.17
CA ASP A 4 -29.13 -17.19 1.54
C ASP A 4 -29.59 -17.98 0.30
N ASN A 5 -29.74 -17.33 -0.85
CA ASN A 5 -30.19 -17.98 -2.09
C ASN A 5 -29.12 -18.83 -2.78
N ASN A 6 -27.85 -18.65 -2.42
CA ASN A 6 -26.73 -19.35 -3.06
C ASN A 6 -26.15 -20.50 -2.24
N LEU A 7 -26.64 -20.72 -1.01
CA LEU A 7 -26.05 -21.65 -0.04
C LEU A 7 -25.89 -23.08 -0.58
N GLU A 8 -26.94 -23.66 -1.22
CA GLU A 8 -26.87 -25.02 -1.76
C GLU A 8 -25.84 -25.14 -2.90
N SER A 9 -25.75 -24.11 -3.74
CA SER A 9 -24.79 -24.05 -4.84
C SER A 9 -23.36 -23.91 -4.32
N GLU A 10 -23.16 -23.08 -3.31
CA GLU A 10 -21.87 -22.85 -2.65
C GLU A 10 -21.36 -24.11 -1.94
N MET A 11 -22.25 -24.83 -1.25
CA MET A 11 -21.91 -26.10 -0.61
C MET A 11 -21.49 -27.16 -1.63
N ARG A 12 -22.14 -27.21 -2.79
CA ARG A 12 -21.81 -28.15 -3.88
C ARG A 12 -20.49 -27.79 -4.56
N LEU A 13 -20.24 -26.50 -4.76
CA LEU A 13 -19.05 -25.98 -5.44
C LEU A 13 -17.83 -25.83 -4.51
N ARG A 14 -18.05 -25.86 -3.19
CA ARG A 14 -17.04 -25.68 -2.14
C ARG A 14 -16.32 -24.33 -2.19
N TYR A 15 -16.99 -23.29 -2.72
CA TYR A 15 -16.53 -21.91 -2.66
C TYR A 15 -17.73 -20.94 -2.67
N THR A 16 -17.52 -19.74 -2.13
CA THR A 16 -18.55 -18.71 -1.99
C THR A 16 -18.79 -18.00 -3.33
N LEU A 17 -20.05 -17.88 -3.74
CA LEU A 17 -20.46 -17.24 -4.99
C LEU A 17 -20.72 -15.73 -4.84
N ALA A 18 -21.13 -15.28 -3.64
CA ALA A 18 -21.40 -13.87 -3.33
C ALA A 18 -20.62 -13.44 -2.08
N GLY A 19 -20.29 -12.16 -1.99
CA GLY A 19 -19.59 -11.57 -0.85
C GLY A 19 -18.56 -10.54 -1.28
N VAL A 20 -18.07 -9.74 -0.35
CA VAL A 20 -17.11 -8.63 -0.58
C VAL A 20 -15.84 -9.05 -1.32
N HIS A 21 -15.44 -10.31 -1.22
CA HIS A 21 -14.29 -10.88 -1.93
C HIS A 21 -14.56 -11.11 -3.43
N ARG A 22 -15.81 -10.99 -3.86
CA ARG A 22 -16.25 -11.06 -5.26
C ARG A 22 -16.58 -9.70 -5.85
N ASP A 23 -16.70 -8.69 -4.98
CA ASP A 23 -16.97 -7.34 -5.43
C ASP A 23 -15.76 -6.78 -6.17
N ASP A 24 -16.02 -6.02 -7.23
CA ASP A 24 -15.00 -5.28 -7.97
C ASP A 24 -15.10 -3.79 -7.58
N VAL A 25 -13.94 -3.14 -7.48
CA VAL A 25 -13.85 -1.73 -7.13
C VAL A 25 -13.26 -0.97 -8.30
N ASN A 26 -14.06 -0.08 -8.90
CA ASN A 26 -13.62 0.74 -10.00
C ASN A 26 -13.07 2.07 -9.49
N PHE A 27 -11.83 2.36 -9.84
CA PHE A 27 -11.16 3.62 -9.53
C PHE A 27 -11.14 4.55 -10.74
N TYR A 28 -11.37 5.84 -10.48
CA TYR A 28 -11.34 6.87 -11.50
C TYR A 28 -10.28 7.92 -11.15
N ILE A 29 -9.47 8.29 -12.13
CA ILE A 29 -8.49 9.36 -12.03
C ILE A 29 -8.89 10.43 -13.04
N ASN A 30 -9.19 11.64 -12.56
CA ASN A 30 -9.69 12.75 -13.39
C ASN A 30 -10.91 12.37 -14.26
N GLY A 31 -11.80 11.54 -13.71
CA GLY A 31 -13.03 11.11 -14.40
C GLY A 31 -12.84 9.94 -15.39
N MET A 32 -11.63 9.46 -15.60
CA MET A 32 -11.36 8.30 -16.47
C MET A 32 -11.10 7.05 -15.64
N ALA A 33 -11.59 5.90 -16.09
CA ALA A 33 -11.36 4.62 -15.42
C ALA A 33 -9.86 4.30 -15.36
N ALA A 34 -9.33 4.13 -14.15
CA ALA A 34 -7.91 3.91 -13.96
C ALA A 34 -7.42 2.62 -14.61
N ARG A 35 -8.27 1.60 -14.66
CA ARG A 35 -7.95 0.31 -15.26
C ARG A 35 -7.56 0.42 -16.75
N ASP A 36 -8.23 1.31 -17.49
CA ASP A 36 -8.10 1.39 -18.94
C ASP A 36 -7.21 2.56 -19.41
N PHE A 37 -7.14 3.64 -18.61
CA PHE A 37 -6.54 4.91 -19.03
C PHE A 37 -5.42 5.42 -18.14
N ALA A 38 -5.19 4.83 -16.96
CA ALA A 38 -4.13 5.29 -16.08
C ALA A 38 -2.75 4.87 -16.61
N SER A 39 -1.79 5.79 -16.58
CA SER A 39 -0.39 5.44 -16.77
C SER A 39 0.10 4.56 -15.62
N GLN A 40 1.18 3.80 -15.85
CA GLN A 40 1.78 2.96 -14.83
C GLN A 40 2.11 3.74 -13.55
N GLY A 41 2.64 4.97 -13.67
CA GLY A 41 2.93 5.83 -12.53
C GLY A 41 1.66 6.28 -11.79
N GLN A 42 0.55 6.54 -12.51
CA GLN A 42 -0.73 6.87 -11.89
C GLN A 42 -1.32 5.68 -11.15
N THR A 43 -1.26 4.49 -11.72
CA THR A 43 -1.73 3.25 -11.09
C THR A 43 -0.97 2.96 -9.79
N ARG A 44 0.36 3.05 -9.81
CA ARG A 44 1.20 2.90 -8.62
C ARG A 44 0.89 3.93 -7.54
N SER A 45 0.74 5.19 -7.93
CA SER A 45 0.37 6.27 -7.00
C SER A 45 -1.00 6.06 -6.38
N ALA A 46 -1.98 5.59 -7.14
CA ALA A 46 -3.31 5.27 -6.64
C ALA A 46 -3.26 4.10 -5.65
N ALA A 47 -2.54 3.03 -5.97
CA ALA A 47 -2.36 1.89 -5.08
C ALA A 47 -1.69 2.29 -3.75
N LEU A 48 -0.65 3.12 -3.82
CA LEU A 48 0.03 3.65 -2.64
C LEU A 48 -0.91 4.53 -1.79
N ALA A 49 -1.66 5.43 -2.42
CA ALA A 49 -2.64 6.27 -1.73
C ALA A 49 -3.71 5.45 -1.00
N LEU A 50 -4.18 4.35 -1.62
CA LEU A 50 -5.11 3.42 -0.99
C LEU A 50 -4.50 2.74 0.24
N LYS A 51 -3.26 2.27 0.14
CA LYS A 51 -2.56 1.63 1.27
C LYS A 51 -2.30 2.60 2.42
N LEU A 52 -1.91 3.83 2.14
CA LEU A 52 -1.77 4.86 3.17
C LEU A 52 -3.12 5.23 3.81
N SER A 53 -4.20 5.25 3.03
CA SER A 53 -5.55 5.48 3.54
C SER A 53 -6.02 4.33 4.43
N GLU A 54 -5.69 3.09 4.10
CA GLU A 54 -5.97 1.90 4.93
C GLU A 54 -5.24 2.01 6.28
N ALA A 55 -3.97 2.38 6.28
CA ALA A 55 -3.19 2.61 7.51
C ALA A 55 -3.85 3.70 8.40
N GLU A 56 -4.32 4.79 7.79
CA GLU A 56 -5.01 5.87 8.50
C GLU A 56 -6.36 5.41 9.07
N ILE A 57 -7.13 4.60 8.35
CA ILE A 57 -8.38 4.02 8.84
C ILE A 57 -8.11 3.11 10.05
N ILE A 58 -7.10 2.25 9.97
CA ILE A 58 -6.68 1.38 11.08
C ILE A 58 -6.32 2.23 12.30
N ARG A 59 -5.52 3.28 12.12
CA ARG A 59 -5.10 4.20 13.16
C ARG A 59 -6.31 4.84 13.84
N ARG A 60 -7.28 5.34 13.08
CA ARG A 60 -8.48 5.98 13.61
C ARG A 60 -9.38 4.99 14.36
N LYS A 61 -9.58 3.80 13.82
CA LYS A 61 -10.47 2.78 14.38
C LYS A 61 -9.89 2.17 15.65
N ASN A 62 -8.63 1.81 15.64
CA ASN A 62 -7.97 1.08 16.73
C ASN A 62 -7.27 2.01 17.74
N LYS A 63 -7.15 3.31 17.44
CA LYS A 63 -6.37 4.29 18.22
C LYS A 63 -4.91 3.89 18.43
N THR A 64 -4.37 3.08 17.52
CA THR A 64 -2.99 2.60 17.51
C THR A 64 -2.39 2.89 16.14
N CYS A 65 -1.10 3.24 16.09
CA CYS A 65 -0.41 3.44 14.83
C CYS A 65 -0.01 2.06 14.27
N PRO A 66 -0.39 1.72 13.03
CA PRO A 66 0.06 0.51 12.39
C PRO A 66 1.56 0.60 12.07
N VAL A 67 2.23 -0.55 11.96
CA VAL A 67 3.55 -0.63 11.34
C VAL A 67 3.37 -0.56 9.82
N VAL A 68 4.14 0.30 9.17
CA VAL A 68 4.14 0.48 7.72
C VAL A 68 5.41 -0.11 7.14
N ILE A 69 5.29 -0.93 6.13
CA ILE A 69 6.42 -1.51 5.39
C ILE A 69 6.34 -1.00 3.95
N LEU A 70 7.40 -0.31 3.51
CA LEU A 70 7.57 0.20 2.16
C LEU A 70 8.73 -0.54 1.49
N ASP A 71 8.40 -1.55 0.69
CA ASP A 71 9.37 -2.42 0.04
C ASP A 71 9.66 -1.91 -1.37
N ASP A 72 10.83 -1.32 -1.56
CA ASP A 72 11.36 -0.71 -2.79
C ASP A 72 10.42 0.32 -3.48
N ILE A 73 9.45 0.86 -2.73
CA ILE A 73 8.44 1.77 -3.29
C ILE A 73 9.03 3.13 -3.65
N LEU A 74 10.01 3.62 -2.88
CA LEU A 74 10.55 4.97 -3.07
C LEU A 74 11.33 5.12 -4.37
N SER A 75 11.98 4.07 -4.85
CA SER A 75 12.71 4.06 -6.12
C SER A 75 11.79 4.31 -7.34
N GLU A 76 10.51 3.93 -7.23
CA GLU A 76 9.54 4.04 -8.30
C GLU A 76 8.79 5.39 -8.34
N LEU A 77 9.03 6.26 -7.35
CA LEU A 77 8.35 7.54 -7.21
C LEU A 77 9.23 8.70 -7.66
N ASP A 78 8.61 9.70 -8.28
CA ASP A 78 9.24 11.01 -8.44
C ASP A 78 9.44 11.71 -7.09
N GLN A 79 10.30 12.72 -7.06
CA GLN A 79 10.66 13.44 -5.84
C GLN A 79 9.45 14.03 -5.10
N THR A 80 8.46 14.54 -5.82
CA THR A 80 7.26 15.15 -5.22
C THR A 80 6.42 14.11 -4.48
N ARG A 81 6.20 12.95 -5.11
CA ARG A 81 5.44 11.85 -4.52
C ARG A 81 6.21 11.20 -3.37
N ARG A 82 7.54 11.06 -3.51
CA ARG A 82 8.41 10.56 -2.45
C ARG A 82 8.30 11.43 -1.20
N ASN A 83 8.43 12.74 -1.34
CA ASN A 83 8.27 13.68 -0.24
C ASN A 83 6.88 13.62 0.39
N PHE A 84 5.84 13.46 -0.43
CA PHE A 84 4.47 13.29 0.09
C PHE A 84 4.34 12.05 0.95
N VAL A 85 4.87 10.90 0.52
CA VAL A 85 4.84 9.65 1.31
C VAL A 85 5.56 9.84 2.62
N ILE A 86 6.81 10.31 2.58
CA ILE A 86 7.66 10.52 3.76
C ILE A 86 6.97 11.42 4.78
N ASN A 87 6.38 12.53 4.35
CA ASN A 87 5.69 13.47 5.24
C ASN A 87 4.38 12.93 5.85
N ASN A 88 3.82 11.87 5.29
CA ASN A 88 2.56 11.30 5.79
C ASN A 88 2.71 10.01 6.61
N ILE A 89 3.94 9.48 6.74
CA ILE A 89 4.21 8.28 7.52
C ILE A 89 4.88 8.56 8.88
N ASP A 90 5.15 9.81 9.21
CA ASP A 90 5.89 10.27 10.40
C ASP A 90 5.31 9.82 11.75
N LYS A 91 4.02 9.47 11.76
CA LYS A 91 3.29 9.02 12.96
C LYS A 91 3.31 7.52 13.20
N SER A 92 3.95 6.76 12.32
CA SER A 92 3.98 5.29 12.37
C SER A 92 5.41 4.78 12.53
N GLN A 93 5.56 3.57 13.05
CA GLN A 93 6.81 2.86 12.87
C GLN A 93 6.89 2.40 11.42
N VAL A 94 7.96 2.78 10.73
CA VAL A 94 8.11 2.53 9.29
C VAL A 94 9.39 1.74 9.04
N PHE A 95 9.27 0.70 8.22
CA PHE A 95 10.40 0.00 7.64
C PHE A 95 10.42 0.29 6.14
N ILE A 96 11.57 0.72 5.65
CA ILE A 96 11.76 1.07 4.24
C ILE A 96 12.93 0.25 3.71
N THR A 97 12.72 -0.45 2.61
CA THR A 97 13.80 -1.04 1.82
C THR A 97 14.06 -0.20 0.57
N CYS A 98 15.30 -0.05 0.19
CA CYS A 98 15.69 0.64 -1.03
C CYS A 98 17.05 0.11 -1.54
N CYS A 99 17.30 0.24 -2.82
CA CYS A 99 18.57 -0.10 -3.43
C CYS A 99 19.54 1.10 -3.51
N ASN A 100 19.02 2.33 -3.41
CA ASN A 100 19.81 3.55 -3.51
C ASN A 100 19.59 4.45 -2.28
N MET A 101 20.66 4.87 -1.65
CA MET A 101 20.62 5.77 -0.48
C MET A 101 20.06 7.17 -0.83
N ASP A 102 20.20 7.60 -2.09
CA ASP A 102 19.64 8.88 -2.55
C ASP A 102 18.11 8.92 -2.41
N ASP A 103 17.46 7.75 -2.47
CA ASP A 103 16.00 7.64 -2.28
C ASP A 103 15.56 7.99 -0.85
N LEU A 104 16.47 7.92 0.10
CA LEU A 104 16.22 8.23 1.50
C LEU A 104 16.64 9.65 1.90
N SER A 105 17.17 10.45 0.98
CA SER A 105 17.71 11.79 1.25
C SER A 105 16.73 12.77 1.90
N ALA A 106 15.43 12.56 1.74
CA ALA A 106 14.37 13.35 2.36
C ALA A 106 13.98 12.88 3.78
N LEU A 107 14.48 11.73 4.25
CA LEU A 107 14.21 11.24 5.59
C LEU A 107 15.04 12.02 6.62
N GLN A 108 14.35 12.52 7.65
CA GLN A 108 14.99 13.17 8.78
C GLN A 108 14.99 12.22 9.98
N GLY A 109 16.10 11.54 10.22
CA GLY A 109 16.24 10.59 11.33
C GLY A 109 15.86 9.16 10.95
N GLY A 110 15.95 8.27 11.93
CA GLY A 110 15.79 6.83 11.75
C GLY A 110 17.13 6.09 11.91
N ARG A 111 17.07 4.77 11.76
CA ARG A 111 18.27 3.92 11.72
C ARG A 111 18.38 3.33 10.31
N CYS A 112 19.59 3.41 9.78
CA CYS A 112 19.90 2.80 8.49
C CYS A 112 20.65 1.49 8.72
N TRP A 113 20.29 0.48 7.94
CA TRP A 113 20.94 -0.81 7.96
C TRP A 113 21.37 -1.16 6.54
N HIS A 114 22.63 -1.47 6.38
CA HIS A 114 23.14 -1.95 5.10
C HIS A 114 23.11 -3.48 5.09
N ALA A 115 22.49 -4.06 4.06
CA ALA A 115 22.36 -5.49 3.89
C ALA A 115 23.29 -5.97 2.76
N GLU A 116 24.31 -6.75 3.10
CA GLU A 116 25.25 -7.31 2.14
C GLU A 116 25.56 -8.77 2.49
N ASN A 117 25.48 -9.68 1.50
CA ASN A 117 25.78 -11.11 1.67
C ASN A 117 25.08 -11.77 2.87
N GLY A 118 23.85 -11.35 3.19
CA GLY A 118 23.07 -11.88 4.31
C GLY A 118 23.46 -11.32 5.68
N VAL A 119 24.34 -10.33 5.74
CA VAL A 119 24.76 -9.64 6.95
C VAL A 119 24.17 -8.23 6.97
N PHE A 120 23.68 -7.80 8.15
CA PHE A 120 23.18 -6.46 8.38
C PHE A 120 24.18 -5.68 9.22
N THR A 121 24.58 -4.51 8.75
CA THR A 121 25.45 -3.57 9.47
C THR A 121 24.71 -2.24 9.65
N GLU A 122 24.76 -1.66 10.85
CA GLU A 122 24.21 -0.33 11.09
C GLU A 122 25.13 0.72 10.46
N GLY A 123 24.56 1.61 9.63
CA GLY A 123 25.26 2.68 8.94
C GLY A 123 25.20 4.02 9.66
#